data_1b349b33e33666628955fe9248628e4b
#
_entry.id   1b349b33e33666628955fe9248628e4b
#
_cell.length_a   1.000
_cell.length_b   1.000
_cell.length_c   1.000
_cell.angle_alpha   90.00
_cell.angle_beta   90.00
_cell.angle_gamma   90.00
#
_symmetry.space_group_name_H-M   'P 1'
#
loop_
_entity.id
_entity.type
_entity.pdbx_description
1 polymer ?
#
loop_
_entity_poly.entity_id
_entity_poly.type
_entity_poly.pdbx_seq_one_letter_code
_entity_poly.pdbx_strand_id
1 'polypeptide(L)'
;IPADRILVFDGSRQSNNFTANVSGLFSSKRIAISDVALKGASLDEVKAVTGHEIGHYVSGHIWRMVGVLVLLAMVLFFLADRLFPRFARLFGSNASVGDPQGLPVLIFTVGFLGLFAQPAMNAVIRQGEREADNYSLRHVNLPDALATALVKTAEYRYPRPSALQEALFYTHPSVEWRVRNAMEWKAKGMEKAR
;
A
#
# COMPACT_ATOMS: atom_id res chain seq x y z
N ILE A 1 9.42 11.30 15.92
CA ILE A 1 8.14 11.26 16.64
C ILE A 1 8.50 11.15 18.12
N PRO A 2 7.98 12.03 19.00
CA PRO A 2 8.22 11.95 20.44
C PRO A 2 7.67 10.65 21.04
N ALA A 3 8.27 10.17 22.13
CA ALA A 3 7.91 8.89 22.75
C ALA A 3 6.48 8.85 23.29
N ASP A 4 5.94 9.99 23.76
CA ASP A 4 4.56 10.17 24.20
C ASP A 4 3.51 10.01 23.11
N ARG A 5 3.96 9.92 21.85
CA ARG A 5 3.11 9.69 20.67
C ARG A 5 3.25 8.29 20.09
N ILE A 6 3.89 7.40 20.80
CA ILE A 6 3.88 5.97 20.50
C ILE A 6 2.76 5.35 21.34
N LEU A 7 1.68 4.94 20.68
CA LEU A 7 0.45 4.47 21.31
C LEU A 7 0.28 2.97 21.08
N VAL A 8 -0.27 2.30 22.05
CA VAL A 8 -0.72 0.92 21.92
C VAL A 8 -2.24 0.91 21.81
N PHE A 9 -2.79 0.17 20.86
CA PHE A 9 -4.23 0.00 20.72
C PHE A 9 -4.62 -1.49 20.81
N ASP A 10 -5.85 -1.73 21.28
CA ASP A 10 -6.41 -3.07 21.43
C ASP A 10 -6.88 -3.63 20.08
N GLY A 11 -5.90 -4.02 19.25
CA GLY A 11 -6.13 -4.59 17.92
C GLY A 11 -6.69 -6.02 17.99
N SER A 12 -6.40 -6.76 19.07
CA SER A 12 -6.85 -8.13 19.26
C SER A 12 -8.37 -8.29 19.30
N ARG A 13 -9.10 -7.21 19.59
CA ARG A 13 -10.57 -7.20 19.52
C ARG A 13 -11.12 -7.27 18.08
N GLN A 14 -10.33 -6.94 17.09
CA GLN A 14 -10.74 -6.89 15.67
C GLN A 14 -10.07 -7.96 14.83
N SER A 15 -8.81 -8.30 15.12
CA SER A 15 -8.01 -9.19 14.31
C SER A 15 -6.82 -9.74 15.10
N ASN A 16 -6.39 -10.94 14.77
CA ASN A 16 -5.14 -11.53 15.28
C ASN A 16 -3.91 -11.08 14.48
N ASN A 17 -4.07 -10.08 13.62
CA ASN A 17 -3.01 -9.63 12.74
C ASN A 17 -2.09 -8.64 13.43
N PHE A 18 -0.80 -8.81 13.17
CA PHE A 18 0.22 -7.81 13.47
C PHE A 18 -0.08 -6.52 12.70
N THR A 19 -0.33 -5.42 13.41
CA THR A 19 -0.60 -4.13 12.80
C THR A 19 0.17 -3.04 13.51
N ALA A 20 0.91 -2.25 12.74
CA ALA A 20 1.47 -0.97 13.17
C ALA A 20 1.20 0.06 12.09
N ASN A 21 0.97 1.30 12.46
CA ASN A 21 0.79 2.39 11.50
C ASN A 21 1.34 3.71 12.04
N VAL A 22 1.76 4.57 11.12
CA VAL A 22 2.04 5.98 11.40
C VAL A 22 0.87 6.81 10.85
N SER A 23 0.28 7.63 11.69
CA SER A 23 -0.87 8.46 11.35
C SER A 23 -0.66 9.90 11.83
N GLY A 24 -1.52 10.80 11.32
CA GLY A 24 -1.47 12.23 11.63
C GLY A 24 -0.61 13.04 10.66
N LEU A 25 -0.89 14.35 10.62
CA LEU A 25 -0.20 15.31 9.77
C LEU A 25 0.54 16.34 10.64
N PHE A 26 1.65 16.86 10.14
CA PHE A 26 2.45 17.90 10.80
C PHE A 26 2.81 17.55 12.26
N SER A 27 2.33 18.29 13.22
CA SER A 27 2.60 18.10 14.65
C SER A 27 1.74 17.01 15.31
N SER A 28 0.68 16.51 14.66
CA SER A 28 -0.21 15.48 15.22
C SER A 28 0.25 14.02 14.98
N LYS A 29 1.45 13.83 14.47
CA LYS A 29 2.00 12.51 14.12
C LYS A 29 2.10 11.59 15.33
N ARG A 30 1.66 10.36 15.14
CA ARG A 30 1.74 9.29 16.14
C ARG A 30 2.03 7.96 15.48
N ILE A 31 2.68 7.08 16.20
CA ILE A 31 2.81 5.66 15.87
C ILE A 31 1.78 4.91 16.70
N ALA A 32 0.98 4.08 16.07
CA ALA A 32 0.05 3.19 16.77
C ALA A 32 0.46 1.73 16.48
N ILE A 33 0.64 0.95 17.54
CA ILE A 33 1.07 -0.45 17.48
C ILE A 33 -0.03 -1.29 18.14
N SER A 34 -0.47 -2.37 17.49
CA SER A 34 -1.47 -3.27 18.08
C SER A 34 -0.86 -4.08 19.23
N ASP A 35 -1.69 -4.43 20.22
CA ASP A 35 -1.29 -5.34 21.30
C ASP A 35 -0.89 -6.73 20.76
N VAL A 36 -1.48 -7.17 19.65
CA VAL A 36 -1.08 -8.39 18.92
C VAL A 36 0.36 -8.29 18.44
N ALA A 37 0.74 -7.13 17.89
CA ALA A 37 2.11 -6.87 17.44
C ALA A 37 3.10 -6.97 18.61
N LEU A 38 2.76 -6.39 19.75
CA LEU A 38 3.62 -6.41 20.94
C LEU A 38 3.75 -7.80 21.57
N LYS A 39 2.71 -8.64 21.49
CA LYS A 39 2.73 -10.02 22.02
C LYS A 39 3.41 -11.01 21.10
N GLY A 40 3.29 -10.81 19.77
CA GLY A 40 3.71 -11.77 18.74
C GLY A 40 5.02 -11.44 18.04
N ALA A 41 5.59 -10.24 18.23
CA ALA A 41 6.81 -9.80 17.59
C ALA A 41 7.95 -9.57 18.58
N SER A 42 9.17 -9.81 18.12
CA SER A 42 10.38 -9.38 18.84
C SER A 42 10.52 -7.85 18.77
N LEU A 43 11.29 -7.29 19.71
CA LEU A 43 11.59 -5.86 19.71
C LEU A 43 12.24 -5.40 18.39
N ASP A 44 13.08 -6.24 17.79
CA ASP A 44 13.75 -5.93 16.53
C ASP A 44 12.79 -5.96 15.35
N GLU A 45 11.81 -6.86 15.34
CA GLU A 45 10.72 -6.85 14.36
C GLU A 45 9.88 -5.58 14.49
N VAL A 46 9.53 -5.17 15.71
CA VAL A 46 8.81 -3.91 15.95
C VAL A 46 9.62 -2.70 15.45
N LYS A 47 10.91 -2.65 15.72
CA LYS A 47 11.78 -1.58 15.21
C LYS A 47 11.84 -1.57 13.69
N ALA A 48 12.01 -2.73 13.06
CA ALA A 48 12.09 -2.84 11.60
C ALA A 48 10.79 -2.38 10.92
N VAL A 49 9.62 -2.82 11.43
CA VAL A 49 8.32 -2.36 10.94
C VAL A 49 8.09 -0.88 11.20
N THR A 50 8.46 -0.38 12.39
CA THR A 50 8.38 1.06 12.69
C THR A 50 9.25 1.88 11.73
N GLY A 51 10.44 1.38 11.39
CA GLY A 51 11.32 1.99 10.38
C GLY A 51 10.67 2.04 8.99
N HIS A 52 9.95 0.99 8.60
CA HIS A 52 9.18 0.96 7.35
C HIS A 52 8.08 2.04 7.35
N GLU A 53 7.29 2.13 8.42
CA GLU A 53 6.23 3.13 8.55
C GLU A 53 6.78 4.58 8.54
N ILE A 54 7.91 4.80 9.21
CA ILE A 54 8.61 6.09 9.15
C ILE A 54 9.08 6.37 7.72
N GLY A 55 9.49 5.35 6.98
CA GLY A 55 9.87 5.44 5.57
C GLY A 55 8.75 6.01 4.70
N HIS A 56 7.51 5.55 4.88
CA HIS A 56 6.34 6.12 4.20
C HIS A 56 6.19 7.61 4.48
N TYR A 57 6.38 7.97 5.73
CA TYR A 57 6.23 9.35 6.16
C TYR A 57 7.32 10.28 5.59
N VAL A 58 8.59 9.89 5.75
CA VAL A 58 9.75 10.71 5.33
C VAL A 58 9.79 10.87 3.81
N SER A 59 9.40 9.83 3.06
CA SER A 59 9.32 9.86 1.60
C SER A 59 8.09 10.60 1.06
N GLY A 60 7.22 11.11 1.93
CA GLY A 60 6.04 11.88 1.53
C GLY A 60 5.00 11.08 0.73
N HIS A 61 4.91 9.76 0.98
CA HIS A 61 4.05 8.86 0.20
C HIS A 61 2.58 9.29 0.24
N ILE A 62 2.10 9.86 1.35
CA ILE A 62 0.73 10.36 1.46
C ILE A 62 0.46 11.48 0.44
N TRP A 63 1.39 12.41 0.29
CA TRP A 63 1.22 13.53 -0.65
C TRP A 63 1.32 13.07 -2.10
N ARG A 64 2.24 12.13 -2.39
CA ARG A 64 2.34 11.49 -3.70
C ARG A 64 1.04 10.76 -4.04
N MET A 65 0.47 10.00 -3.08
CA MET A 65 -0.80 9.31 -3.25
C MET A 65 -1.95 10.27 -3.53
N VAL A 66 -2.06 11.36 -2.77
CA VAL A 66 -3.07 12.41 -2.99
C VAL A 66 -2.93 13.02 -4.38
N GLY A 67 -1.71 13.38 -4.79
CA GLY A 67 -1.47 13.94 -6.13
C GLY A 67 -1.84 12.98 -7.26
N VAL A 68 -1.45 11.71 -7.14
CA VAL A 68 -1.81 10.67 -8.12
C VAL A 68 -3.32 10.44 -8.15
N LEU A 69 -3.98 10.40 -6.99
CA LEU A 69 -5.43 10.21 -6.90
C LEU A 69 -6.19 11.37 -7.57
N VAL A 70 -5.76 12.61 -7.33
CA VAL A 70 -6.37 13.79 -7.97
C VAL A 70 -6.19 13.74 -9.49
N LEU A 71 -4.97 13.47 -9.96
CA LEU A 71 -4.69 13.34 -11.38
C LEU A 71 -5.51 12.22 -12.02
N LEU A 72 -5.54 11.06 -11.38
CA LEU A 72 -6.31 9.91 -11.84
C LEU A 72 -7.81 10.23 -11.89
N ALA A 73 -8.35 10.88 -10.87
CA ALA A 73 -9.75 11.31 -10.85
C ALA A 73 -10.07 12.26 -12.02
N MET A 74 -9.23 13.25 -12.27
CA MET A 74 -9.42 14.15 -13.42
C MET A 74 -9.44 13.40 -14.75
N VAL A 75 -8.50 12.48 -14.95
CA VAL A 75 -8.45 11.63 -16.15
C VAL A 75 -9.69 10.75 -16.27
N LEU A 76 -10.11 10.13 -15.16
CA LEU A 76 -11.28 9.26 -15.14
C LEU A 76 -12.58 10.04 -15.44
N PHE A 77 -12.75 11.22 -14.85
CA PHE A 77 -13.92 12.06 -15.16
C PHE A 77 -13.92 12.50 -16.63
N PHE A 78 -12.78 12.93 -17.16
CA PHE A 78 -12.65 13.27 -18.57
C PHE A 78 -12.99 12.08 -19.48
N LEU A 79 -12.44 10.90 -19.20
CA LEU A 79 -12.72 9.70 -20.00
C LEU A 79 -14.17 9.23 -19.84
N ALA A 80 -14.74 9.30 -18.63
CA ALA A 80 -16.14 8.96 -18.40
C ALA A 80 -17.08 9.84 -19.21
N ASP A 81 -16.85 11.15 -19.25
CA ASP A 81 -17.61 12.10 -20.09
C ASP A 81 -17.54 11.70 -21.58
N ARG A 82 -16.36 11.33 -22.06
CA ARG A 82 -16.15 10.95 -23.47
C ARG A 82 -16.68 9.56 -23.84
N LEU A 83 -16.66 8.63 -22.93
CA LEU A 83 -17.04 7.23 -23.16
C LEU A 83 -18.51 6.96 -22.88
N PHE A 84 -19.11 7.67 -21.94
CA PHE A 84 -20.51 7.47 -21.59
C PHE A 84 -21.46 7.52 -22.80
N PRO A 85 -21.41 8.53 -23.68
CA PRO A 85 -22.32 8.56 -24.85
C PRO A 85 -22.07 7.41 -25.83
N ARG A 86 -20.84 6.88 -25.88
CA ARG A 86 -20.50 5.73 -26.72
C ARG A 86 -21.10 4.45 -26.16
N PHE A 87 -20.97 4.24 -24.86
CA PHE A 87 -21.55 3.08 -24.19
C PHE A 87 -23.06 3.16 -24.14
N ALA A 88 -23.65 4.34 -23.91
CA ALA A 88 -25.10 4.53 -24.00
C ALA A 88 -25.64 4.06 -25.35
N ARG A 89 -25.05 4.52 -26.43
CA ARG A 89 -25.43 4.08 -27.79
C ARG A 89 -25.21 2.57 -28.01
N LEU A 90 -24.11 2.03 -27.52
CA LEU A 90 -23.81 0.59 -27.62
C LEU A 90 -24.89 -0.27 -26.93
N PHE A 91 -25.43 0.22 -25.81
CA PHE A 91 -26.49 -0.45 -25.05
C PHE A 91 -27.90 -0.04 -25.46
N GLY A 92 -28.04 0.70 -26.56
CA GLY A 92 -29.38 1.12 -27.06
C GLY A 92 -30.08 2.17 -26.19
N SER A 93 -29.31 2.90 -25.34
CA SER A 93 -29.83 3.95 -24.45
C SER A 93 -29.61 5.33 -25.06
N ASN A 94 -30.63 6.19 -24.96
CA ASN A 94 -30.55 7.61 -25.30
C ASN A 94 -30.40 8.51 -24.07
N ALA A 95 -30.19 7.91 -22.89
CA ALA A 95 -30.05 8.63 -21.63
C ALA A 95 -28.77 9.50 -21.61
N SER A 96 -28.84 10.64 -20.97
CA SER A 96 -27.68 11.47 -20.63
C SER A 96 -27.08 11.05 -19.27
N VAL A 97 -25.89 11.57 -18.95
CA VAL A 97 -25.24 11.31 -17.65
C VAL A 97 -26.10 11.77 -16.47
N GLY A 98 -26.90 12.84 -16.66
CA GLY A 98 -27.79 13.40 -15.63
C GLY A 98 -29.11 12.65 -15.45
N ASP A 99 -29.44 11.73 -16.37
CA ASP A 99 -30.71 11.00 -16.32
C ASP A 99 -30.59 9.77 -15.41
N PRO A 100 -31.57 9.51 -14.53
CA PRO A 100 -31.58 8.29 -13.72
C PRO A 100 -31.50 7.00 -14.56
N GLN A 101 -32.07 7.01 -15.77
CA GLN A 101 -32.01 5.91 -16.73
C GLN A 101 -30.58 5.65 -17.27
N GLY A 102 -29.69 6.65 -17.16
CA GLY A 102 -28.28 6.53 -17.52
C GLY A 102 -27.41 5.83 -16.47
N LEU A 103 -27.93 5.62 -15.25
CA LEU A 103 -27.17 5.06 -14.13
C LEU A 103 -26.51 3.71 -14.45
N PRO A 104 -27.16 2.72 -15.09
CA PRO A 104 -26.50 1.46 -15.45
C PRO A 104 -25.30 1.67 -16.40
N VAL A 105 -25.41 2.57 -17.35
CA VAL A 105 -24.34 2.92 -18.29
C VAL A 105 -23.19 3.61 -17.55
N LEU A 106 -23.50 4.49 -16.61
CA LEU A 106 -22.50 5.17 -15.80
C LEU A 106 -21.71 4.17 -14.92
N ILE A 107 -22.43 3.25 -14.25
CA ILE A 107 -21.80 2.19 -13.46
C ILE A 107 -20.88 1.34 -14.34
N PHE A 108 -21.34 0.93 -15.51
CA PHE A 108 -20.50 0.21 -16.46
C PHE A 108 -19.26 1.01 -16.87
N THR A 109 -19.44 2.28 -17.22
CA THR A 109 -18.35 3.18 -17.66
C THR A 109 -17.30 3.32 -16.57
N VAL A 110 -17.71 3.60 -15.33
CA VAL A 110 -16.82 3.73 -14.18
C VAL A 110 -16.12 2.40 -13.87
N GLY A 111 -16.84 1.29 -13.89
CA GLY A 111 -16.27 -0.04 -13.69
C GLY A 111 -15.24 -0.39 -14.77
N PHE A 112 -15.56 -0.14 -16.04
CA PHE A 112 -14.64 -0.35 -17.16
C PHE A 112 -13.35 0.45 -17.01
N LEU A 113 -13.47 1.74 -16.70
CA LEU A 113 -12.29 2.59 -16.46
C LEU A 113 -11.51 2.16 -15.21
N GLY A 114 -12.20 1.68 -14.18
CA GLY A 114 -11.61 1.15 -12.96
C GLY A 114 -10.66 -0.02 -13.18
N LEU A 115 -10.94 -0.87 -14.19
CA LEU A 115 -10.06 -1.99 -14.56
C LEU A 115 -8.65 -1.54 -14.95
N PHE A 116 -8.51 -0.34 -15.48
CA PHE A 116 -7.22 0.25 -15.87
C PHE A 116 -6.64 1.14 -14.77
N ALA A 117 -7.50 1.85 -14.04
CA ALA A 117 -7.10 2.73 -12.97
C ALA A 117 -6.50 1.97 -11.77
N GLN A 118 -7.07 0.81 -11.42
CA GLN A 118 -6.62 0.01 -10.29
C GLN A 118 -5.18 -0.48 -10.42
N PRO A 119 -4.74 -1.12 -11.52
CA PRO A 119 -3.34 -1.52 -11.70
C PRO A 119 -2.37 -0.34 -11.66
N ALA A 120 -2.75 0.83 -12.21
CA ALA A 120 -1.95 2.03 -12.15
C ALA A 120 -1.74 2.49 -10.69
N MET A 121 -2.83 2.56 -9.92
CA MET A 121 -2.75 2.88 -8.50
C MET A 121 -1.94 1.86 -7.72
N ASN A 122 -2.15 0.56 -7.96
CA ASN A 122 -1.39 -0.51 -7.34
C ASN A 122 0.11 -0.37 -7.59
N ALA A 123 0.52 0.03 -8.81
CA ALA A 123 1.92 0.26 -9.13
C ALA A 123 2.56 1.38 -8.31
N VAL A 124 1.83 2.48 -8.10
CA VAL A 124 2.29 3.61 -7.26
C VAL A 124 2.44 3.18 -5.80
N ILE A 125 1.48 2.43 -5.28
CA ILE A 125 1.53 1.92 -3.89
C ILE A 125 2.72 0.96 -3.76
N ARG A 126 2.88 -0.03 -4.66
CA ARG A 126 4.02 -0.96 -4.61
C ARG A 126 5.37 -0.26 -4.65
N GLN A 127 5.49 0.83 -5.41
CA GLN A 127 6.71 1.63 -5.40
C GLN A 127 6.96 2.25 -4.02
N GLY A 128 5.92 2.79 -3.38
CA GLY A 128 6.02 3.31 -2.01
C GLY A 128 6.44 2.26 -1.00
N GLU A 129 5.90 1.04 -1.10
CA GLU A 129 6.29 -0.08 -0.24
C GLU A 129 7.77 -0.45 -0.37
N ARG A 130 8.29 -0.48 -1.62
CA ARG A 130 9.72 -0.72 -1.88
C ARG A 130 10.61 0.35 -1.27
N GLU A 131 10.20 1.60 -1.38
CA GLU A 131 10.92 2.74 -0.80
C GLU A 131 10.92 2.68 0.73
N ALA A 132 9.79 2.32 1.34
CA ALA A 132 9.65 2.17 2.79
C ALA A 132 10.48 1.00 3.33
N ASP A 133 10.48 -0.16 2.66
CA ASP A 133 11.37 -1.28 3.01
C ASP A 133 12.83 -0.88 2.96
N ASN A 134 13.24 -0.21 1.88
CA ASN A 134 14.61 0.25 1.71
C ASN A 134 14.99 1.33 2.75
N TYR A 135 14.05 2.16 3.18
CA TYR A 135 14.26 3.11 4.25
C TYR A 135 14.55 2.39 5.57
N SER A 136 13.73 1.40 5.93
CA SER A 136 13.95 0.58 7.12
C SER A 136 15.32 -0.11 7.08
N LEU A 137 15.67 -0.74 5.97
CA LEU A 137 16.97 -1.40 5.80
C LEU A 137 18.16 -0.44 5.95
N ARG A 138 18.05 0.79 5.44
CA ARG A 138 19.12 1.77 5.50
C ARG A 138 19.30 2.41 6.89
N HIS A 139 18.21 2.62 7.63
CA HIS A 139 18.23 3.43 8.86
C HIS A 139 18.10 2.58 10.12
N VAL A 140 17.36 1.49 10.08
CA VAL A 140 17.22 0.55 11.20
C VAL A 140 18.23 -0.59 11.10
N ASN A 141 18.52 -1.04 9.87
CA ASN A 141 19.51 -2.07 9.53
C ASN A 141 19.29 -3.41 10.28
N LEU A 142 18.06 -3.86 10.35
CA LEU A 142 17.64 -5.14 10.92
C LEU A 142 16.99 -6.04 9.84
N PRO A 143 17.77 -6.51 8.84
CA PRO A 143 17.20 -7.21 7.68
C PRO A 143 16.52 -8.53 8.05
N ASP A 144 17.06 -9.30 9.00
CA ASP A 144 16.44 -10.54 9.47
C ASP A 144 15.09 -10.28 10.15
N ALA A 145 15.04 -9.26 10.99
CA ALA A 145 13.81 -8.88 11.69
C ALA A 145 12.73 -8.35 10.72
N LEU A 146 13.13 -7.56 9.71
CA LEU A 146 12.22 -7.13 8.66
C LEU A 146 11.68 -8.34 7.89
N ALA A 147 12.54 -9.26 7.48
CA ALA A 147 12.14 -10.45 6.75
C ALA A 147 11.16 -11.33 7.54
N THR A 148 11.44 -11.58 8.82
CA THR A 148 10.56 -12.39 9.68
C THR A 148 9.22 -11.70 9.94
N ALA A 149 9.20 -10.39 10.16
CA ALA A 149 7.96 -9.61 10.29
C ALA A 149 7.11 -9.70 9.01
N LEU A 150 7.72 -9.58 7.82
CA LEU A 150 7.04 -9.71 6.53
C LEU A 150 6.43 -11.10 6.33
N VAL A 151 7.11 -12.16 6.75
CA VAL A 151 6.57 -13.53 6.69
C VAL A 151 5.40 -13.69 7.66
N LYS A 152 5.52 -13.21 8.90
CA LYS A 152 4.45 -13.28 9.91
C LYS A 152 3.18 -12.54 9.48
N THR A 153 3.33 -11.43 8.75
CA THR A 153 2.19 -10.63 8.27
C THR A 153 1.61 -11.10 6.93
N ALA A 154 2.19 -12.16 6.36
CA ALA A 154 1.81 -12.67 5.03
C ALA A 154 0.66 -13.70 5.03
N GLU A 155 0.10 -14.05 6.18
CA GLU A 155 -0.84 -15.17 6.36
C GLU A 155 -1.99 -15.27 5.33
N TYR A 156 -2.41 -14.15 4.74
CA TYR A 156 -3.50 -14.08 3.75
C TYR A 156 -3.03 -13.64 2.36
N ARG A 157 -1.73 -13.59 2.10
CA ARG A 157 -1.18 -13.21 0.79
C ARG A 157 -0.46 -14.39 0.19
N TYR A 158 -0.76 -14.69 -1.06
CA TYR A 158 0.02 -15.68 -1.80
C TYR A 158 1.47 -15.18 -1.94
N PRO A 159 2.47 -15.91 -1.39
CA PRO A 159 3.83 -15.39 -1.26
C PRO A 159 4.53 -15.15 -2.61
N ARG A 160 4.13 -15.89 -3.64
CA ARG A 160 4.74 -15.91 -4.99
C ARG A 160 3.70 -15.73 -6.09
N PRO A 161 3.02 -14.58 -6.20
CA PRO A 161 2.13 -14.34 -7.32
C PRO A 161 2.93 -14.32 -8.62
N SER A 162 2.27 -14.63 -9.74
CA SER A 162 2.87 -14.34 -11.04
C SER A 162 3.05 -12.84 -11.23
N ALA A 163 3.97 -12.42 -12.10
CA ALA A 163 4.21 -11.00 -12.37
C ALA A 163 2.94 -10.25 -12.80
N LEU A 164 2.08 -10.94 -13.59
CA LEU A 164 0.80 -10.38 -14.02
C LEU A 164 -0.18 -10.21 -12.85
N GLN A 165 -0.29 -11.22 -11.98
CA GLN A 165 -1.14 -11.13 -10.78
C GLN A 165 -0.68 -10.01 -9.86
N GLU A 166 0.63 -9.89 -9.61
CA GLU A 166 1.19 -8.80 -8.81
C GLU A 166 0.89 -7.45 -9.45
N ALA A 167 1.10 -7.31 -10.75
CA ALA A 167 0.85 -6.06 -11.47
C ALA A 167 -0.61 -5.61 -11.37
N LEU A 168 -1.55 -6.52 -11.58
CA LEU A 168 -2.97 -6.20 -11.65
C LEU A 168 -3.64 -6.05 -10.28
N PHE A 169 -3.33 -6.93 -9.31
CA PHE A 169 -4.16 -7.09 -8.12
C PHE A 169 -3.47 -6.75 -6.80
N TYR A 170 -2.13 -6.63 -6.76
CA TYR A 170 -1.40 -6.46 -5.51
C TYR A 170 -0.98 -5.02 -5.28
N THR A 171 -1.30 -4.51 -4.11
CA THR A 171 -0.86 -3.19 -3.63
C THR A 171 0.55 -3.22 -3.04
N HIS A 172 1.05 -4.40 -2.68
CA HIS A 172 2.39 -4.57 -2.11
C HIS A 172 3.21 -5.49 -3.02
N PRO A 173 4.53 -5.35 -3.06
CA PRO A 173 5.38 -6.35 -3.69
C PRO A 173 5.18 -7.71 -3.03
N SER A 174 5.47 -8.79 -3.76
CA SER A 174 5.37 -10.13 -3.21
C SER A 174 6.23 -10.30 -1.95
N VAL A 175 5.76 -11.13 -1.03
CA VAL A 175 6.50 -11.43 0.21
C VAL A 175 7.88 -11.97 -0.12
N GLU A 176 7.97 -12.84 -1.13
CA GLU A 176 9.24 -13.37 -1.62
C GLU A 176 10.20 -12.26 -2.05
N TRP A 177 9.72 -11.28 -2.84
CA TRP A 177 10.55 -10.17 -3.28
C TRP A 177 11.04 -9.33 -2.10
N ARG A 178 10.15 -9.00 -1.15
CA ARG A 178 10.49 -8.19 0.03
C ARG A 178 11.52 -8.88 0.93
N VAL A 179 11.33 -10.17 1.19
CA VAL A 179 12.26 -11.00 1.96
C VAL A 179 13.60 -11.09 1.23
N ARG A 180 13.61 -11.36 -0.07
CA ARG A 180 14.82 -11.41 -0.88
C ARG A 180 15.59 -10.09 -0.82
N ASN A 181 14.91 -8.96 -0.98
CA ASN A 181 15.52 -7.63 -0.88
C ASN A 181 16.21 -7.40 0.48
N ALA A 182 15.57 -7.82 1.58
CA ALA A 182 16.18 -7.74 2.91
C ALA A 182 17.42 -8.63 3.04
N MET A 183 17.39 -9.85 2.49
CA MET A 183 18.53 -10.78 2.54
C MET A 183 19.69 -10.33 1.63
N GLU A 184 19.40 -9.77 0.47
CA GLU A 184 20.42 -9.17 -0.40
C GLU A 184 21.09 -7.96 0.26
N TRP A 185 20.32 -7.14 0.97
CA TRP A 185 20.87 -6.04 1.79
C TRP A 185 21.85 -6.57 2.84
N LYS A 186 21.47 -7.62 3.56
CA LYS A 186 22.33 -8.29 4.55
C LYS A 186 23.63 -8.79 3.93
N ALA A 187 23.55 -9.51 2.80
CA ALA A 187 24.70 -10.06 2.10
C ALA A 187 25.71 -8.95 1.70
N LYS A 188 25.23 -7.86 1.10
CA LYS A 188 26.05 -6.70 0.74
C LYS A 188 26.71 -6.02 1.93
N GLY A 189 26.05 -5.98 3.09
CA GLY A 189 26.61 -5.48 4.34
C GLY A 189 27.76 -6.36 4.85
N MET A 190 27.62 -7.67 4.75
CA MET A 190 28.67 -8.63 5.14
C MET A 190 29.90 -8.58 4.23
N GLU A 191 29.71 -8.34 2.91
CA GLU A 191 30.85 -8.18 1.98
C GLU A 191 31.67 -6.93 2.26
N LYS A 192 31.03 -5.82 2.67
CA LYS A 192 31.74 -4.57 3.01
C LYS A 192 32.46 -4.62 4.34
N ALA A 193 32.14 -5.57 5.20
CA ALA A 193 32.76 -5.76 6.52
C ALA A 193 33.95 -6.72 6.49
N ARG A 194 34.27 -7.35 5.37
CA ARG A 194 35.44 -8.18 5.11
C ARG A 194 36.52 -7.39 4.40
#